data_d5f49dc598394e5e8378232ef3de744c
#
_entry.id   d5f49dc598394e5e8378232ef3de744c
#
_cell.length_a   1.000
_cell.length_b   1.000
_cell.length_c   1.000
_cell.angle_alpha   90.00
_cell.angle_beta   90.00
_cell.angle_gamma   90.00
#
_symmetry.space_group_name_H-M   'P 1'
#
loop_
_entity.id
_entity.type
_entity.pdbx_description
1 polymer ?
#
loop_
_entity_poly.entity_id
_entity_poly.type
_entity_poly.pdbx_seq_one_letter_code
_entity_poly.pdbx_strand_id
1 'polypeptide(L)'
;MVFDFDGVIVDGLLEYWDSSRKAFLKIQGALDTDDQLPLEMPHEFRQLRPWVKNGWEMVLLTAELIRKDSPLSMHGAFHFANEYHKNCHTALKTWGWEPKQLQNALDNIRKETIKTDKKKWLASHKLFPNIAERIHQLENESVDFGVLTTKSAEFTSELLNHFNLHPNFLYGHESGQKTTVLLQISKDHSVRGFIEDRRATLETVLNTPGISSIPCYLADWGYLKPDDRKDLPSDIHLLKPEKLMSPLANWP
;
A
#
# COMPACT_ATOMS: atom_id res chain seq x y z
N MET A 1 -15.94 7.61 -7.37
CA MET A 1 -15.15 6.35 -7.26
C MET A 1 -14.04 6.58 -6.24
N VAL A 2 -13.82 5.65 -5.31
CA VAL A 2 -12.74 5.73 -4.31
C VAL A 2 -11.66 4.71 -4.65
N PHE A 3 -10.40 5.11 -4.59
CA PHE A 3 -9.25 4.25 -4.89
C PHE A 3 -8.32 4.17 -3.68
N ASP A 4 -7.80 2.97 -3.39
CA ASP A 4 -6.54 2.89 -2.66
C ASP A 4 -5.39 3.42 -3.52
N PHE A 5 -4.25 3.69 -2.92
CA PHE A 5 -3.12 4.29 -3.61
C PHE A 5 -2.02 3.28 -3.93
N ASP A 6 -1.35 2.74 -2.90
CA ASP A 6 -0.25 1.79 -3.09
C ASP A 6 -0.78 0.39 -3.45
N GLY A 7 -0.48 -0.11 -4.63
CA GLY A 7 -0.99 -1.38 -5.15
C GLY A 7 -2.23 -1.24 -6.04
N VAL A 8 -2.83 -0.05 -6.11
CA VAL A 8 -3.95 0.24 -7.00
C VAL A 8 -3.59 1.31 -8.03
N ILE A 9 -3.17 2.50 -7.59
CA ILE A 9 -2.74 3.59 -8.47
C ILE A 9 -1.25 3.47 -8.76
N VAL A 10 -0.43 3.24 -7.72
CA VAL A 10 1.03 3.32 -7.78
C VAL A 10 1.68 2.04 -7.28
N ASP A 11 2.69 1.57 -8.02
CA ASP A 11 3.72 0.65 -7.54
C ASP A 11 4.86 1.47 -6.91
N GLY A 12 4.90 1.50 -5.59
CA GLY A 12 5.91 2.19 -4.79
C GLY A 12 6.94 1.24 -4.16
N LEU A 13 7.01 -0.02 -4.59
CA LEU A 13 7.80 -1.04 -3.89
C LEU A 13 9.30 -0.73 -3.86
N LEU A 14 9.85 -0.13 -4.92
CA LEU A 14 11.25 0.29 -4.97
C LEU A 14 11.56 1.40 -3.94
N GLU A 15 10.65 2.36 -3.79
CA GLU A 15 10.76 3.39 -2.76
C GLU A 15 10.71 2.78 -1.36
N TYR A 16 9.76 1.87 -1.14
CA TYR A 16 9.66 1.19 0.16
C TYR A 16 10.96 0.47 0.52
N TRP A 17 11.61 -0.21 -0.43
CA TRP A 17 12.89 -0.85 -0.15
C TRP A 17 13.98 0.18 0.20
N ASP A 18 14.19 1.21 -0.62
CA ASP A 18 15.22 2.23 -0.40
C ASP A 18 15.01 2.95 0.95
N SER A 19 13.77 3.37 1.21
CA SER A 19 13.44 4.08 2.45
C SER A 19 13.52 3.18 3.69
N SER A 20 13.07 1.93 3.61
CA SER A 20 13.12 0.98 4.73
C SER A 20 14.54 0.57 5.06
N ARG A 21 15.37 0.34 4.03
CA ARG A 21 16.80 0.06 4.19
C ARG A 21 17.50 1.20 4.92
N LYS A 22 17.33 2.43 4.50
CA LYS A 22 17.90 3.62 5.13
C LYS A 22 17.37 3.84 6.55
N ALA A 23 16.06 3.64 6.76
CA ALA A 23 15.45 3.76 8.08
C ALA A 23 16.04 2.74 9.06
N PHE A 24 16.18 1.48 8.63
CA PHE A 24 16.83 0.45 9.43
C PHE A 24 18.27 0.80 9.78
N LEU A 25 19.10 1.17 8.79
CA LEU A 25 20.52 1.54 9.02
C LEU A 25 20.61 2.73 9.99
N LYS A 26 19.77 3.73 9.86
CA LYS A 26 19.72 4.88 10.77
C LYS A 26 19.33 4.49 12.20
N ILE A 27 18.39 3.58 12.39
CA ILE A 27 18.01 3.06 13.72
C ILE A 27 19.17 2.29 14.35
N GLN A 28 19.95 1.54 13.57
CA GLN A 28 21.13 0.81 14.03
C GLN A 28 22.36 1.70 14.25
N GLY A 29 22.31 2.97 13.91
CA GLY A 29 23.48 3.86 13.96
C GLY A 29 24.55 3.52 12.91
N ALA A 30 24.17 2.76 11.88
CA ALA A 30 25.06 2.35 10.79
C ALA A 30 25.11 3.42 9.68
N LEU A 31 26.17 3.39 8.87
CA LEU A 31 26.29 4.24 7.69
C LEU A 31 25.46 3.67 6.52
N ASP A 32 25.02 4.53 5.62
CA ASP A 32 24.31 4.15 4.38
C ASP A 32 25.10 3.19 3.46
N THR A 33 26.39 3.07 3.68
CA THR A 33 27.31 2.19 2.96
C THR A 33 27.52 0.82 3.62
N ASP A 34 26.67 0.49 4.62
CA ASP A 34 26.76 -0.82 5.26
C ASP A 34 26.39 -1.92 4.27
N ASP A 35 27.39 -2.79 3.95
CA ASP A 35 27.27 -3.88 2.97
C ASP A 35 26.36 -5.03 3.44
N GLN A 36 25.83 -4.98 4.66
CA GLN A 36 24.93 -6.03 5.17
C GLN A 36 23.58 -6.06 4.44
N LEU A 37 23.15 -4.93 3.84
CA LEU A 37 21.91 -4.82 3.10
C LEU A 37 22.19 -4.42 1.65
N PRO A 38 21.74 -5.23 0.66
CA PRO A 38 21.96 -4.93 -0.75
C PRO A 38 21.24 -3.64 -1.16
N LEU A 39 21.78 -2.95 -2.17
CA LEU A 39 21.10 -1.81 -2.81
C LEU A 39 19.87 -2.30 -3.61
N GLU A 40 20.01 -3.45 -4.25
CA GLU A 40 18.91 -4.09 -4.95
C GLU A 40 17.91 -4.69 -3.97
N MET A 41 16.63 -4.58 -4.31
CA MET A 41 15.56 -5.11 -3.49
C MET A 41 15.59 -6.64 -3.45
N PRO A 42 15.69 -7.27 -2.25
CA PRO A 42 15.63 -8.73 -2.13
C PRO A 42 14.29 -9.29 -2.60
N HIS A 43 14.37 -10.51 -3.16
CA HIS A 43 13.19 -11.21 -3.65
C HIS A 43 12.16 -11.46 -2.55
N GLU A 44 12.59 -11.81 -1.35
CA GLU A 44 11.76 -12.06 -0.17
C GLU A 44 11.00 -10.80 0.27
N PHE A 45 11.62 -9.61 0.16
CA PHE A 45 10.96 -8.34 0.45
C PHE A 45 9.79 -8.10 -0.49
N ARG A 46 9.99 -8.33 -1.80
CA ARG A 46 8.94 -8.26 -2.81
C ARG A 46 7.83 -9.29 -2.55
N GLN A 47 8.19 -10.53 -2.25
CA GLN A 47 7.23 -11.61 -2.01
C GLN A 47 6.32 -11.32 -0.81
N LEU A 48 6.82 -10.63 0.23
CA LEU A 48 6.04 -10.32 1.44
C LEU A 48 5.14 -9.08 1.29
N ARG A 49 5.28 -8.28 0.23
CA ARG A 49 4.47 -7.07 0.04
C ARG A 49 2.96 -7.30 0.20
N PRO A 50 2.36 -8.39 -0.30
CA PRO A 50 0.92 -8.66 -0.15
C PRO A 50 0.43 -8.77 1.30
N TRP A 51 1.29 -9.11 2.24
CA TRP A 51 0.93 -9.23 3.67
C TRP A 51 1.07 -7.93 4.43
N VAL A 52 1.89 -6.99 3.92
CA VAL A 52 2.15 -5.70 4.56
C VAL A 52 0.88 -4.83 4.57
N LYS A 53 0.51 -4.36 5.75
CA LYS A 53 -0.63 -3.45 5.95
C LYS A 53 -0.18 -2.01 6.16
N ASN A 54 0.90 -1.82 6.91
CA ASN A 54 1.38 -0.50 7.29
C ASN A 54 2.85 -0.33 6.88
N GLY A 55 3.25 0.90 6.57
CA GLY A 55 4.61 1.19 6.11
C GLY A 55 5.72 0.73 7.07
N TRP A 56 5.50 0.84 8.38
CA TRP A 56 6.47 0.43 9.40
C TRP A 56 6.84 -1.07 9.32
N GLU A 57 5.94 -1.92 8.85
CA GLU A 57 6.21 -3.35 8.67
C GLU A 57 7.34 -3.59 7.67
N MET A 58 7.48 -2.72 6.66
CA MET A 58 8.57 -2.81 5.68
C MET A 58 9.95 -2.60 6.32
N VAL A 59 10.06 -1.68 7.30
CA VAL A 59 11.31 -1.48 8.07
C VAL A 59 11.62 -2.73 8.90
N LEU A 60 10.61 -3.32 9.53
CA LEU A 60 10.76 -4.56 10.29
C LEU A 60 11.20 -5.72 9.41
N LEU A 61 10.58 -5.90 8.25
CA LEU A 61 10.96 -6.95 7.28
C LEU A 61 12.41 -6.78 6.80
N THR A 62 12.87 -5.54 6.62
CA THR A 62 14.27 -5.26 6.29
C THR A 62 15.22 -5.77 7.38
N ALA A 63 14.88 -5.54 8.65
CA ALA A 63 15.66 -6.06 9.78
C ALA A 63 15.65 -7.60 9.83
N GLU A 64 14.50 -8.22 9.57
CA GLU A 64 14.34 -9.67 9.60
C GLU A 64 15.09 -10.38 8.45
N LEU A 65 15.35 -9.71 7.35
CA LEU A 65 16.16 -10.26 6.25
C LEU A 65 17.62 -10.52 6.66
N ILE A 66 18.17 -9.71 7.58
CA ILE A 66 19.59 -9.83 7.99
C ILE A 66 19.75 -10.53 9.34
N ARG A 67 18.72 -10.60 10.17
CA ARG A 67 18.78 -11.29 11.46
C ARG A 67 18.92 -12.80 11.25
N LYS A 68 20.09 -13.37 11.57
CA LYS A 68 20.48 -14.76 11.23
C LYS A 68 19.51 -15.83 11.75
N ASP A 69 18.89 -15.60 12.89
CA ASP A 69 17.91 -16.51 13.53
C ASP A 69 16.45 -16.14 13.24
N SER A 70 16.22 -15.24 12.30
CA SER A 70 14.88 -14.89 11.84
C SER A 70 14.24 -16.02 11.03
N PRO A 71 12.94 -16.31 11.23
CA PRO A 71 12.22 -17.21 10.33
C PRO A 71 12.28 -16.78 8.85
N LEU A 72 12.41 -15.45 8.58
CA LEU A 72 12.54 -14.93 7.23
C LEU A 72 13.88 -15.29 6.61
N SER A 73 14.99 -15.06 7.32
CA SER A 73 16.33 -15.36 6.81
C SER A 73 16.62 -16.87 6.74
N MET A 74 16.05 -17.66 7.68
CA MET A 74 16.28 -19.10 7.76
C MET A 74 15.42 -19.92 6.81
N HIS A 75 14.16 -19.53 6.60
CA HIS A 75 13.14 -20.35 5.92
C HIS A 75 12.45 -19.64 4.76
N GLY A 76 12.76 -18.36 4.52
CA GLY A 76 12.27 -17.58 3.40
C GLY A 76 10.87 -17.00 3.60
N ALA A 77 10.44 -16.24 2.59
CA ALA A 77 9.24 -15.42 2.64
C ALA A 77 7.94 -16.21 2.85
N PHE A 78 7.76 -17.34 2.19
CA PHE A 78 6.54 -18.14 2.33
C PHE A 78 6.36 -18.71 3.73
N HIS A 79 7.44 -19.17 4.35
CA HIS A 79 7.39 -19.64 5.73
C HIS A 79 7.04 -18.50 6.70
N PHE A 80 7.65 -17.33 6.52
CA PHE A 80 7.35 -16.14 7.31
C PHE A 80 5.90 -15.69 7.13
N ALA A 81 5.38 -15.76 5.90
CA ALA A 81 4.03 -15.35 5.54
C ALA A 81 2.93 -16.22 6.18
N ASN A 82 3.17 -17.51 6.39
CA ASN A 82 2.19 -18.43 7.00
C ASN A 82 1.72 -17.99 8.39
N GLU A 83 2.61 -17.37 9.17
CA GLU A 83 2.29 -16.82 10.50
C GLU A 83 2.68 -15.32 10.56
N TYR A 84 2.41 -14.56 9.51
CA TYR A 84 2.90 -13.20 9.29
C TYR A 84 2.75 -12.29 10.52
N HIS A 85 1.55 -12.19 11.08
CA HIS A 85 1.30 -11.33 12.24
C HIS A 85 2.04 -11.78 13.48
N LYS A 86 2.12 -13.07 13.74
CA LYS A 86 2.87 -13.66 14.86
C LYS A 86 4.36 -13.41 14.69
N ASN A 87 4.88 -13.61 13.49
CA ASN A 87 6.30 -13.38 13.18
C ASN A 87 6.66 -11.91 13.32
N CYS A 88 5.84 -10.98 12.81
CA CYS A 88 6.04 -9.55 13.02
C CYS A 88 6.00 -9.17 14.51
N HIS A 89 5.04 -9.70 15.28
CA HIS A 89 4.96 -9.43 16.72
C HIS A 89 6.20 -9.95 17.48
N THR A 90 6.66 -11.16 17.15
CA THR A 90 7.88 -11.74 17.72
C THR A 90 9.11 -10.90 17.35
N ALA A 91 9.22 -10.48 16.09
CA ALA A 91 10.31 -9.64 15.62
C ALA A 91 10.35 -8.29 16.35
N LEU A 92 9.22 -7.60 16.51
CA LEU A 92 9.14 -6.35 17.28
C LEU A 92 9.70 -6.54 18.71
N LYS A 93 9.29 -7.64 19.39
CA LYS A 93 9.79 -7.96 20.73
C LYS A 93 11.29 -8.24 20.74
N THR A 94 11.78 -9.00 19.78
CA THR A 94 13.20 -9.37 19.65
C THR A 94 14.08 -8.13 19.46
N TRP A 95 13.64 -7.18 18.61
CA TRP A 95 14.35 -5.93 18.38
C TRP A 95 14.12 -4.88 19.48
N GLY A 96 13.14 -5.06 20.35
CA GLY A 96 12.74 -4.04 21.33
C GLY A 96 12.12 -2.81 20.70
N TRP A 97 11.45 -2.97 19.56
CA TRP A 97 10.90 -1.86 18.77
C TRP A 97 9.39 -1.74 18.87
N GLU A 98 8.92 -0.50 18.70
CA GLU A 98 7.51 -0.18 18.62
C GLU A 98 7.13 0.23 17.19
N PRO A 99 5.93 -0.12 16.68
CA PRO A 99 5.45 0.25 15.36
C PRO A 99 5.59 1.75 15.07
N LYS A 100 5.26 2.61 16.03
CA LYS A 100 5.35 4.07 15.89
C LYS A 100 6.79 4.55 15.67
N GLN A 101 7.77 3.91 16.34
CA GLN A 101 9.20 4.23 16.17
C GLN A 101 9.62 3.95 14.71
N LEU A 102 9.26 2.78 14.18
CA LEU A 102 9.59 2.38 12.82
C LEU A 102 8.88 3.26 11.76
N GLN A 103 7.61 3.60 12.00
CA GLN A 103 6.88 4.53 11.12
C GLN A 103 7.54 5.90 11.09
N ASN A 104 7.90 6.46 12.25
CA ASN A 104 8.58 7.74 12.33
C ASN A 104 9.94 7.72 11.62
N ALA A 105 10.70 6.63 11.76
CA ALA A 105 11.98 6.48 11.06
C ALA A 105 11.78 6.46 9.53
N LEU A 106 10.81 5.71 9.04
CA LEU A 106 10.46 5.64 7.62
C LEU A 106 10.06 7.02 7.06
N ASP A 107 9.17 7.72 7.78
CA ASP A 107 8.67 9.03 7.34
C ASP A 107 9.77 10.11 7.39
N ASN A 108 10.66 10.04 8.35
CA ASN A 108 11.84 10.94 8.42
C ASN A 108 12.78 10.71 7.22
N ILE A 109 13.06 9.47 6.85
CA ILE A 109 13.87 9.15 5.66
C ILE A 109 13.21 9.69 4.40
N ARG A 110 11.89 9.51 4.25
CA ARG A 110 11.14 10.06 3.11
C ARG A 110 11.26 11.58 3.05
N LYS A 111 11.03 12.28 4.16
CA LYS A 111 11.16 13.75 4.24
C LYS A 111 12.57 14.20 3.89
N GLU A 112 13.60 13.53 4.41
CA GLU A 112 15.00 13.82 4.08
C GLU A 112 15.27 13.59 2.58
N THR A 113 14.81 12.48 2.02
CA THR A 113 15.01 12.16 0.60
C THR A 113 14.28 13.16 -0.31
N ILE A 114 13.04 13.54 0.01
CA ILE A 114 12.29 14.57 -0.73
C ILE A 114 13.01 15.91 -0.67
N LYS A 115 13.57 16.28 0.48
CA LYS A 115 14.30 17.53 0.66
C LYS A 115 15.62 17.56 -0.12
N THR A 116 16.34 16.44 -0.20
CA THR A 116 17.68 16.35 -0.80
C THR A 116 17.66 15.95 -2.26
N ASP A 117 16.76 15.04 -2.65
CA ASP A 117 16.60 14.55 -4.03
C ASP A 117 15.16 14.11 -4.31
N LYS A 118 14.24 15.08 -4.37
CA LYS A 118 12.84 14.85 -4.69
C LYS A 118 12.65 14.11 -6.01
N LYS A 119 13.49 14.41 -7.01
CA LYS A 119 13.39 13.79 -8.34
C LYS A 119 13.65 12.28 -8.26
N LYS A 120 14.66 11.85 -7.51
CA LYS A 120 14.96 10.44 -7.29
C LYS A 120 13.81 9.75 -6.56
N TRP A 121 13.28 10.38 -5.51
CA TRP A 121 12.16 9.82 -4.75
C TRP A 121 10.92 9.63 -5.63
N LEU A 122 10.55 10.63 -6.44
CA LEU A 122 9.44 10.53 -7.39
C LEU A 122 9.67 9.41 -8.42
N ALA A 123 10.89 9.32 -8.98
CA ALA A 123 11.24 8.31 -9.99
C ALA A 123 11.23 6.86 -9.47
N SER A 124 11.23 6.66 -8.15
CA SER A 124 11.12 5.32 -7.54
C SER A 124 9.69 4.79 -7.46
N HIS A 125 8.71 5.58 -7.93
CA HIS A 125 7.31 5.20 -8.00
C HIS A 125 6.88 5.09 -9.47
N LYS A 126 5.97 4.17 -9.75
CA LYS A 126 5.41 3.99 -11.10
C LYS A 126 3.90 3.85 -11.02
N LEU A 127 3.19 4.47 -11.96
CA LEU A 127 1.76 4.16 -12.13
C LEU A 127 1.57 2.72 -12.61
N PHE A 128 0.54 2.07 -12.13
CA PHE A 128 0.08 0.86 -12.80
C PHE A 128 -0.44 1.18 -14.20
N PRO A 129 -0.31 0.25 -15.17
CA PRO A 129 -0.73 0.48 -16.54
C PRO A 129 -2.19 0.95 -16.64
N ASN A 130 -2.44 1.93 -17.48
CA ASN A 130 -3.75 2.48 -17.83
C ASN A 130 -4.51 3.20 -16.67
N ILE A 131 -3.95 3.25 -15.47
CA ILE A 131 -4.64 3.84 -14.31
C ILE A 131 -4.89 5.34 -14.49
N ALA A 132 -3.89 6.09 -14.94
CA ALA A 132 -4.05 7.54 -15.16
C ALA A 132 -5.10 7.81 -16.25
N GLU A 133 -5.03 7.08 -17.35
CA GLU A 133 -6.00 7.20 -18.44
C GLU A 133 -7.43 6.89 -17.96
N ARG A 134 -7.58 5.82 -17.18
CA ARG A 134 -8.89 5.46 -16.61
C ARG A 134 -9.44 6.53 -15.66
N ILE A 135 -8.58 7.09 -14.80
CA ILE A 135 -8.99 8.17 -13.89
C ILE A 135 -9.49 9.38 -14.68
N HIS A 136 -8.79 9.79 -15.74
CA HIS A 136 -9.24 10.89 -16.61
C HIS A 136 -10.56 10.57 -17.34
N GLN A 137 -10.79 9.29 -17.70
CA GLN A 137 -12.05 8.89 -18.33
C GLN A 137 -13.25 8.94 -17.38
N LEU A 138 -13.06 8.81 -16.05
CA LEU A 138 -14.14 8.93 -15.07
C LEU A 138 -14.81 10.32 -15.13
N GLU A 139 -14.05 11.37 -15.42
CA GLU A 139 -14.59 12.73 -15.60
C GLU A 139 -15.62 12.77 -16.74
N ASN A 140 -15.34 12.07 -17.87
CA ASN A 140 -16.28 11.97 -18.98
C ASN A 140 -17.54 11.16 -18.64
N GLU A 141 -17.46 10.31 -17.63
CA GLU A 141 -18.57 9.52 -17.09
C GLU A 141 -19.29 10.26 -15.95
N SER A 142 -18.93 11.52 -15.68
CA SER A 142 -19.46 12.34 -14.57
C SER A 142 -19.26 11.66 -13.21
N VAL A 143 -18.11 11.03 -13.02
CA VAL A 143 -17.73 10.34 -11.79
C VAL A 143 -16.47 10.97 -11.20
N ASP A 144 -16.63 11.58 -10.05
CA ASP A 144 -15.52 12.08 -9.25
C ASP A 144 -14.62 10.94 -8.78
N PHE A 145 -13.32 11.23 -8.67
CA PHE A 145 -12.39 10.28 -8.10
C PHE A 145 -11.79 10.81 -6.79
N GLY A 146 -11.65 9.91 -5.83
CA GLY A 146 -11.03 10.22 -4.54
C GLY A 146 -10.04 9.13 -4.14
N VAL A 147 -9.12 9.48 -3.26
CA VAL A 147 -8.07 8.57 -2.77
C VAL A 147 -8.20 8.36 -1.27
N LEU A 148 -8.14 7.09 -0.86
CA LEU A 148 -8.18 6.65 0.53
C LEU A 148 -7.08 5.62 0.78
N THR A 149 -6.02 6.02 1.51
CA THR A 149 -4.78 5.23 1.61
C THR A 149 -4.27 5.10 3.04
N THR A 150 -3.43 4.09 3.29
CA THR A 150 -2.63 3.95 4.52
C THR A 150 -1.27 4.66 4.46
N LYS A 151 -0.92 5.29 3.32
CA LYS A 151 0.19 6.23 3.20
C LYS A 151 -0.25 7.61 3.76
N SER A 152 0.68 8.47 4.18
CA SER A 152 0.30 9.83 4.59
C SER A 152 -0.26 10.63 3.41
N ALA A 153 -1.23 11.52 3.68
CA ALA A 153 -1.78 12.41 2.66
C ALA A 153 -0.70 13.32 2.07
N GLU A 154 0.29 13.75 2.88
CA GLU A 154 1.42 14.57 2.45
C GLU A 154 2.21 13.89 1.31
N PHE A 155 2.68 12.65 1.52
CA PHE A 155 3.47 11.93 0.50
C PHE A 155 2.60 11.52 -0.70
N THR A 156 1.35 11.17 -0.45
CA THR A 156 0.42 10.81 -1.52
C THR A 156 0.12 11.99 -2.42
N SER A 157 -0.08 13.19 -1.87
CA SER A 157 -0.30 14.43 -2.64
C SER A 157 0.89 14.77 -3.54
N GLU A 158 2.12 14.62 -3.03
CA GLU A 158 3.33 14.85 -3.84
C GLU A 158 3.39 13.91 -5.07
N LEU A 159 3.02 12.65 -4.90
CA LEU A 159 2.99 11.67 -5.99
C LEU A 159 1.84 11.92 -6.95
N LEU A 160 0.65 12.22 -6.46
CA LEU A 160 -0.51 12.55 -7.30
C LEU A 160 -0.20 13.78 -8.18
N ASN A 161 0.38 14.81 -7.61
CA ASN A 161 0.83 16.00 -8.37
C ASN A 161 1.87 15.65 -9.43
N HIS A 162 2.85 14.79 -9.10
CA HIS A 162 3.86 14.32 -10.05
C HIS A 162 3.24 13.59 -11.25
N PHE A 163 2.22 12.79 -11.01
CA PHE A 163 1.51 12.04 -12.04
C PHE A 163 0.36 12.81 -12.70
N ASN A 164 0.18 14.10 -12.36
CA ASN A 164 -0.92 14.94 -12.86
C ASN A 164 -2.31 14.33 -12.58
N LEU A 165 -2.49 13.76 -11.39
CA LEU A 165 -3.74 13.23 -10.92
C LEU A 165 -4.29 14.12 -9.79
N HIS A 166 -5.53 14.61 -9.93
CA HIS A 166 -6.14 15.59 -9.03
C HIS A 166 -7.44 15.04 -8.42
N PRO A 167 -7.36 14.28 -7.31
CA PRO A 167 -8.55 13.73 -6.68
C PRO A 167 -9.43 14.84 -6.06
N ASN A 168 -10.75 14.64 -6.05
CA ASN A 168 -11.70 15.51 -5.37
C ASN A 168 -11.52 15.50 -3.84
N PHE A 169 -11.00 14.39 -3.31
CA PHE A 169 -10.59 14.27 -1.90
C PHE A 169 -9.45 13.26 -1.74
N LEU A 170 -8.64 13.49 -0.72
CA LEU A 170 -7.51 12.63 -0.35
C LEU A 170 -7.51 12.42 1.16
N TYR A 171 -7.59 11.17 1.59
CA TYR A 171 -7.49 10.76 2.99
C TYR A 171 -6.31 9.80 3.17
N GLY A 172 -5.34 10.20 4.00
CA GLY A 172 -4.20 9.38 4.40
C GLY A 172 -4.45 8.61 5.70
N HIS A 173 -3.42 7.90 6.17
CA HIS A 173 -3.49 7.11 7.42
C HIS A 173 -3.88 7.96 8.64
N GLU A 174 -3.56 9.24 8.66
CA GLU A 174 -3.89 10.20 9.71
C GLU A 174 -5.39 10.46 9.85
N SER A 175 -6.16 10.13 8.83
CA SER A 175 -7.64 10.26 8.84
C SER A 175 -8.33 9.08 9.55
N GLY A 176 -7.59 8.04 9.94
CA GLY A 176 -8.09 6.87 10.65
C GLY A 176 -8.33 5.65 9.78
N GLN A 177 -9.20 4.75 10.25
CA GLN A 177 -9.49 3.51 9.53
C GLN A 177 -10.29 3.76 8.25
N LYS A 178 -9.98 3.02 7.18
CA LYS A 178 -10.65 3.17 5.86
C LYS A 178 -12.16 3.06 5.95
N THR A 179 -12.69 2.14 6.75
CA THR A 179 -14.15 2.00 6.94
C THR A 179 -14.79 3.22 7.59
N THR A 180 -14.13 3.82 8.59
CA THR A 180 -14.61 5.04 9.24
C THR A 180 -14.63 6.21 8.25
N VAL A 181 -13.59 6.34 7.43
CA VAL A 181 -13.52 7.40 6.40
C VAL A 181 -14.55 7.16 5.29
N LEU A 182 -14.74 5.91 4.84
CA LEU A 182 -15.77 5.57 3.84
C LEU A 182 -17.17 5.89 4.36
N LEU A 183 -17.47 5.61 5.64
CA LEU A 183 -18.74 6.00 6.28
C LEU A 183 -18.93 7.52 6.27
N GLN A 184 -17.88 8.29 6.49
CA GLN A 184 -17.94 9.75 6.40
C GLN A 184 -18.18 10.21 4.95
N ILE A 185 -17.42 9.70 3.98
CA ILE A 185 -17.58 10.01 2.56
C ILE A 185 -19.01 9.70 2.10
N SER A 186 -19.56 8.55 2.50
CA SER A 186 -20.90 8.10 2.09
C SER A 186 -22.05 8.95 2.63
N LYS A 187 -21.81 9.83 3.61
CA LYS A 187 -22.82 10.80 4.07
C LYS A 187 -23.04 11.93 3.07
N ASP A 188 -21.96 12.34 2.40
CA ASP A 188 -21.95 13.52 1.55
C ASP A 188 -21.90 13.16 0.04
N HIS A 189 -21.49 11.92 -0.28
CA HIS A 189 -21.28 11.46 -1.65
C HIS A 189 -21.88 10.09 -1.90
N SER A 190 -22.45 9.89 -3.10
CA SER A 190 -22.81 8.56 -3.59
C SER A 190 -21.55 7.83 -4.04
N VAL A 191 -21.04 6.89 -3.25
CA VAL A 191 -19.84 6.11 -3.58
C VAL A 191 -20.18 5.04 -4.62
N ARG A 192 -19.70 5.23 -5.86
CA ARG A 192 -19.93 4.31 -6.98
C ARG A 192 -19.10 3.02 -6.92
N GLY A 193 -18.10 2.98 -6.05
CA GLY A 193 -17.29 1.81 -5.79
C GLY A 193 -15.99 2.16 -5.07
N PHE A 194 -15.40 1.14 -4.47
CA PHE A 194 -14.11 1.19 -3.81
C PHE A 194 -13.16 0.16 -4.43
N ILE A 195 -12.01 0.62 -4.94
CA ILE A 195 -10.97 -0.21 -5.55
C ILE A 195 -9.82 -0.35 -4.57
N GLU A 196 -9.44 -1.58 -4.29
CA GLU A 196 -8.46 -1.93 -3.27
C GLU A 196 -7.71 -3.20 -3.72
N ASP A 197 -6.46 -3.36 -3.35
CA ASP A 197 -5.68 -4.58 -3.63
C ASP A 197 -5.62 -5.56 -2.44
N ARG A 198 -6.24 -5.21 -1.32
CA ARG A 198 -6.32 -6.06 -0.12
C ARG A 198 -7.73 -6.59 0.08
N ARG A 199 -7.92 -7.88 -0.23
CA ARG A 199 -9.20 -8.58 -0.03
C ARG A 199 -9.77 -8.35 1.38
N ALA A 200 -8.96 -8.50 2.42
CA ALA A 200 -9.41 -8.33 3.81
C ALA A 200 -9.96 -6.92 4.11
N THR A 201 -9.49 -5.88 3.40
CA THR A 201 -10.05 -4.52 3.51
C THR A 201 -11.45 -4.47 2.91
N LEU A 202 -11.65 -5.06 1.73
CA LEU A 202 -12.96 -5.12 1.07
C LEU A 202 -13.96 -5.95 1.90
N GLU A 203 -13.55 -7.11 2.42
CA GLU A 203 -14.37 -7.91 3.33
C GLU A 203 -14.80 -7.11 4.57
N THR A 204 -13.90 -6.27 5.11
CA THR A 204 -14.25 -5.39 6.24
C THR A 204 -15.29 -4.35 5.83
N VAL A 205 -15.21 -3.80 4.62
CA VAL A 205 -16.22 -2.86 4.08
C VAL A 205 -17.59 -3.54 3.98
N LEU A 206 -17.66 -4.74 3.39
CA LEU A 206 -18.90 -5.50 3.25
C LEU A 206 -19.55 -5.83 4.60
N ASN A 207 -18.73 -6.04 5.64
CA ASN A 207 -19.20 -6.35 6.99
C ASN A 207 -19.48 -5.11 7.86
N THR A 208 -19.32 -3.89 7.30
CA THR A 208 -19.52 -2.65 8.05
C THR A 208 -20.89 -2.04 7.71
N PRO A 209 -21.86 -1.97 8.67
CA PRO A 209 -23.14 -1.35 8.45
C PRO A 209 -23.01 0.09 7.94
N GLY A 210 -23.82 0.45 6.95
CA GLY A 210 -23.82 1.80 6.33
C GLY A 210 -22.91 1.95 5.11
N ILE A 211 -21.98 1.02 4.87
CA ILE A 211 -21.13 0.99 3.67
C ILE A 211 -21.09 -0.39 2.99
N SER A 212 -21.78 -1.38 3.53
CA SER A 212 -21.82 -2.74 2.99
C SER A 212 -22.41 -2.84 1.57
N SER A 213 -23.11 -1.83 1.10
CA SER A 213 -23.67 -1.76 -0.25
C SER A 213 -22.74 -1.06 -1.26
N ILE A 214 -21.56 -0.59 -0.85
CA ILE A 214 -20.58 -0.01 -1.75
C ILE A 214 -20.02 -1.13 -2.65
N PRO A 215 -20.10 -1.02 -3.99
CA PRO A 215 -19.45 -1.97 -4.88
C PRO A 215 -17.95 -2.08 -4.57
N CYS A 216 -17.49 -3.30 -4.29
CA CYS A 216 -16.11 -3.58 -3.90
C CYS A 216 -15.35 -4.23 -5.06
N TYR A 217 -14.25 -3.61 -5.47
CA TYR A 217 -13.42 -4.08 -6.57
C TYR A 217 -12.02 -4.46 -6.08
N LEU A 218 -11.66 -5.73 -6.23
CA LEU A 218 -10.30 -6.22 -5.96
C LEU A 218 -9.45 -6.01 -7.22
N ALA A 219 -8.44 -5.16 -7.13
CA ALA A 219 -7.52 -4.86 -8.23
C ALA A 219 -6.62 -6.07 -8.54
N ASP A 220 -6.85 -6.74 -9.67
CA ASP A 220 -6.13 -7.97 -10.04
C ASP A 220 -4.64 -7.74 -10.36
N TRP A 221 -4.24 -6.51 -10.60
CA TRP A 221 -2.86 -6.09 -10.86
C TRP A 221 -2.08 -5.71 -9.60
N GLY A 222 -2.74 -5.63 -8.44
CA GLY A 222 -2.17 -5.16 -7.18
C GLY A 222 -1.34 -6.20 -6.43
N TYR A 223 -1.03 -5.89 -5.18
CA TYR A 223 -0.23 -6.77 -4.31
C TYR A 223 -1.10 -7.83 -3.64
N LEU A 224 -1.54 -8.80 -4.43
CA LEU A 224 -2.43 -9.87 -3.97
C LEU A 224 -1.66 -11.05 -3.38
N LYS A 225 -2.19 -11.61 -2.28
CA LYS A 225 -1.74 -12.90 -1.77
C LYS A 225 -2.15 -14.01 -2.75
N PRO A 226 -1.47 -15.17 -2.72
CA PRO A 226 -1.77 -16.28 -3.63
C PRO A 226 -3.24 -16.73 -3.63
N ASP A 227 -3.91 -16.61 -2.47
CA ASP A 227 -5.30 -17.06 -2.31
C ASP A 227 -6.35 -15.93 -2.40
N ASP A 228 -5.93 -14.67 -2.54
CA ASP A 228 -6.86 -13.54 -2.57
C ASP A 228 -7.86 -13.59 -3.73
N ARG A 229 -7.51 -14.31 -4.82
CA ARG A 229 -8.39 -14.53 -6.00
C ARG A 229 -9.34 -15.72 -5.85
N LYS A 230 -9.09 -16.61 -4.88
CA LYS A 230 -9.87 -17.83 -4.68
C LYS A 230 -11.09 -17.57 -3.81
N ASP A 231 -12.21 -18.20 -4.14
CA ASP A 231 -13.42 -18.15 -3.30
C ASP A 231 -13.77 -16.73 -2.83
N LEU A 232 -13.74 -15.76 -3.76
CA LEU A 232 -14.12 -14.38 -3.44
C LEU A 232 -15.60 -14.34 -3.04
N PRO A 233 -15.98 -13.58 -1.99
CA PRO A 233 -17.36 -13.23 -1.73
C PRO A 233 -18.03 -12.68 -2.99
N SER A 234 -19.31 -13.02 -3.22
CA SER A 234 -20.07 -12.58 -4.41
C SER A 234 -20.10 -11.06 -4.61
N ASP A 235 -20.00 -10.32 -3.52
CA ASP A 235 -20.05 -8.85 -3.50
C ASP A 235 -18.65 -8.19 -3.64
N ILE A 236 -17.60 -9.01 -3.85
CA ILE A 236 -16.26 -8.53 -4.22
C ILE A 236 -15.97 -8.94 -5.66
N HIS A 237 -15.88 -7.96 -6.52
CA HIS A 237 -15.62 -8.17 -7.95
C HIS A 237 -14.12 -8.12 -8.24
N LEU A 238 -13.58 -9.16 -8.86
CA LEU A 238 -12.19 -9.13 -9.36
C LEU A 238 -12.11 -8.22 -10.59
N LEU A 239 -11.52 -7.04 -10.41
CA LEU A 239 -11.33 -6.09 -11.50
C LEU A 239 -10.04 -6.41 -12.24
N LYS A 240 -10.19 -6.99 -13.43
CA LYS A 240 -9.05 -7.32 -14.28
C LYS A 240 -8.58 -6.10 -15.08
N PRO A 241 -7.28 -6.02 -15.46
CA PRO A 241 -6.73 -4.91 -16.25
C PRO A 241 -7.51 -4.63 -17.55
N GLU A 242 -8.01 -5.69 -18.21
CA GLU A 242 -8.77 -5.56 -19.46
C GLU A 242 -10.13 -4.87 -19.24
N LYS A 243 -10.70 -5.00 -18.04
CA LYS A 243 -11.97 -4.36 -17.68
C LYS A 243 -11.80 -2.94 -17.18
N LEU A 244 -10.62 -2.60 -16.66
CA LEU A 244 -10.34 -1.27 -16.11
C LEU A 244 -10.69 -0.15 -17.10
N MET A 245 -10.34 -0.32 -18.39
CA MET A 245 -10.57 0.67 -19.44
C MET A 245 -11.98 0.68 -20.03
N SER A 246 -12.83 -0.25 -19.65
CA SER A 246 -14.22 -0.22 -20.10
C SER A 246 -15.04 0.84 -19.32
N PRO A 247 -16.11 1.39 -19.89
CA PRO A 247 -17.02 2.26 -19.15
C PRO A 247 -17.47 1.64 -17.83
N LEU A 248 -17.63 2.46 -16.79
CA LEU A 248 -18.01 2.00 -15.45
C LEU A 248 -19.27 1.14 -15.44
N ALA A 249 -20.24 1.46 -16.32
CA ALA A 249 -21.47 0.69 -16.47
C ALA A 249 -21.25 -0.77 -16.95
N ASN A 250 -20.06 -1.09 -17.46
CA ASN A 250 -19.68 -2.44 -17.94
C ASN A 250 -18.73 -3.17 -16.96
N TRP A 251 -18.47 -2.59 -15.81
CA TRP A 251 -17.68 -3.25 -14.78
C TRP A 251 -18.51 -4.37 -14.13
N PRO A 252 -17.84 -5.41 -13.57
CA PRO A 252 -18.53 -6.52 -12.93
C PRO A 252 -19.37 -6.09 -11.73
#